data_44e56cb9bff627246ab3fb4986b7790f
#
_entry.id   44e56cb9bff627246ab3fb4986b7790f
#
_cell.length_a   1.000
_cell.length_b   1.000
_cell.length_c   1.000
_cell.angle_alpha   90.00
_cell.angle_beta   90.00
_cell.angle_gamma   90.00
#
_symmetry.space_group_name_H-M   'P 1'
#
loop_
_entity.id
_entity.type
_entity.pdbx_description
1 polymer ?
#
loop_
_entity_poly.entity_id
_entity_poly.type
_entity_poly.pdbx_seq_one_letter_code
_entity_poly.pdbx_strand_id
1 'polypeptide(L)'
;MEESSNCHITGAEWEIMRVVWANEEVTSKFVSEVLGEKMNWKHATVKTLLNRLLEKEVLKKREKGNKYIYYTEYNEQEIAKQYVMETFNRICRTKVGNMITELIENNVLSFKDLENISRAVEEKRKTAVEKIPCDCLPGQCNCPEHQHEKKIGKCCSE
;
A
#
# COMPACT_ATOMS: atom_id res chain seq x y z
N MET A 1 -0.95 -22.35 5.81
CA MET A 1 -0.91 -21.62 4.53
C MET A 1 -2.00 -20.57 4.61
N GLU A 2 -1.63 -19.39 5.08
CA GLU A 2 -2.54 -18.24 5.08
C GLU A 2 -2.52 -17.70 3.65
N GLU A 3 -3.62 -17.92 2.93
CA GLU A 3 -3.90 -17.21 1.70
C GLU A 3 -4.00 -15.74 2.07
N SER A 4 -2.93 -14.97 1.82
CA SER A 4 -3.02 -13.52 1.81
C SER A 4 -3.98 -13.16 0.69
N SER A 5 -5.25 -12.95 1.03
CA SER A 5 -6.23 -12.38 0.14
C SER A 5 -5.63 -11.07 -0.36
N ASN A 6 -5.22 -11.09 -1.63
CA ASN A 6 -4.66 -9.91 -2.32
C ASN A 6 -5.80 -8.89 -2.49
N CYS A 7 -6.17 -8.27 -1.38
CA CYS A 7 -7.31 -7.38 -1.28
C CYS A 7 -6.89 -5.97 -1.71
N HIS A 8 -6.78 -5.76 -3.02
CA HIS A 8 -6.43 -4.46 -3.57
C HIS A 8 -7.54 -3.44 -3.33
N ILE A 9 -7.34 -2.55 -2.37
CA ILE A 9 -8.21 -1.41 -2.06
C ILE A 9 -7.81 -0.23 -2.97
N THR A 10 -8.76 0.32 -3.72
CA THR A 10 -8.53 1.51 -4.54
C THR A 10 -8.43 2.77 -3.69
N GLY A 11 -7.90 3.87 -4.24
CA GLY A 11 -7.81 5.15 -3.50
C GLY A 11 -9.17 5.64 -2.99
N ALA A 12 -10.25 5.49 -3.77
CA ALA A 12 -11.60 5.86 -3.33
C ALA A 12 -12.12 4.95 -2.20
N GLU A 13 -11.88 3.65 -2.30
CA GLU A 13 -12.22 2.69 -1.23
C GLU A 13 -11.38 2.94 0.03
N TRP A 14 -10.13 3.38 -0.12
CA TRP A 14 -9.26 3.75 1.00
C TRP A 14 -9.86 4.91 1.82
N GLU A 15 -10.41 5.94 1.16
CA GLU A 15 -11.08 7.04 1.86
C GLU A 15 -12.28 6.55 2.70
N ILE A 16 -13.06 5.59 2.20
CA ILE A 16 -14.13 4.93 2.99
C ILE A 16 -13.54 4.20 4.21
N MET A 17 -12.49 3.40 3.99
CA MET A 17 -11.86 2.63 5.06
C MET A 17 -11.29 3.53 6.16
N ARG A 18 -10.73 4.68 5.83
CA ARG A 18 -10.24 5.65 6.82
C ARG A 18 -11.37 6.13 7.76
N VAL A 19 -12.58 6.31 7.24
CA VAL A 19 -13.74 6.67 8.07
C VAL A 19 -14.12 5.49 8.98
N VAL A 20 -14.08 4.26 8.47
CA VAL A 20 -14.39 3.06 9.26
C VAL A 20 -13.36 2.85 10.36
N TRP A 21 -12.08 2.90 10.06
CA TRP A 21 -11.00 2.74 11.05
C TRP A 21 -11.04 3.79 12.17
N ALA A 22 -11.37 5.03 11.82
CA ALA A 22 -11.45 6.12 12.78
C ALA A 22 -12.66 6.03 13.74
N ASN A 23 -13.72 5.30 13.36
CA ASN A 23 -14.99 5.27 14.10
C ASN A 23 -15.44 3.86 14.53
N GLU A 24 -14.66 2.82 14.23
CA GLU A 24 -14.93 1.41 14.49
C GLU A 24 -16.21 0.89 13.79
N GLU A 25 -17.34 1.56 13.99
CA GLU A 25 -18.65 1.23 13.39
C GLU A 25 -19.26 2.46 12.73
N VAL A 26 -19.71 2.33 11.49
CA VAL A 26 -20.30 3.44 10.73
C VAL A 26 -21.56 3.03 9.97
N THR A 27 -22.40 4.02 9.67
CA THR A 27 -23.52 3.86 8.71
C THR A 27 -23.15 4.45 7.35
N SER A 28 -23.81 4.03 6.29
CA SER A 28 -23.61 4.63 4.97
C SER A 28 -23.94 6.13 4.93
N LYS A 29 -24.90 6.54 5.76
CA LYS A 29 -25.25 7.96 5.92
C LYS A 29 -24.10 8.73 6.54
N PHE A 30 -23.54 8.26 7.65
CA PHE A 30 -22.40 8.88 8.32
C PHE A 30 -21.18 9.01 7.39
N VAL A 31 -20.83 7.93 6.67
CA VAL A 31 -19.75 7.97 5.69
C VAL A 31 -20.01 9.01 4.60
N SER A 32 -21.26 9.12 4.13
CA SER A 32 -21.64 10.14 3.13
C SER A 32 -21.55 11.57 3.67
N GLU A 33 -21.87 11.78 4.92
CA GLU A 33 -21.74 13.09 5.58
C GLU A 33 -20.26 13.49 5.72
N VAL A 34 -19.41 12.58 6.18
CA VAL A 34 -17.95 12.83 6.35
C VAL A 34 -17.26 13.09 5.02
N LEU A 35 -17.53 12.28 3.98
CA LEU A 35 -16.83 12.36 2.70
C LEU A 35 -17.53 13.25 1.67
N GLY A 36 -18.81 13.57 1.87
CA GLY A 36 -19.61 14.36 0.94
C GLY A 36 -19.03 15.74 0.68
N GLU A 37 -18.60 16.43 1.72
CA GLU A 37 -17.98 17.74 1.61
C GLU A 37 -16.58 17.68 0.96
N LYS A 38 -15.74 16.74 1.43
CA LYS A 38 -14.36 16.60 0.96
C LYS A 38 -14.25 16.10 -0.48
N MET A 39 -15.05 15.10 -0.83
CA MET A 39 -14.94 14.37 -2.09
C MET A 39 -16.03 14.72 -3.10
N ASN A 40 -17.02 15.50 -2.69
CA ASN A 40 -18.23 15.81 -3.48
C ASN A 40 -18.95 14.53 -3.99
N TRP A 41 -18.94 13.46 -3.19
CA TRP A 41 -19.58 12.21 -3.54
C TRP A 41 -21.05 12.18 -3.19
N LYS A 42 -21.86 11.64 -4.09
CA LYS A 42 -23.26 11.34 -3.82
C LYS A 42 -23.38 10.10 -2.94
N HIS A 43 -24.45 10.02 -2.17
CA HIS A 43 -24.75 8.85 -1.32
C HIS A 43 -24.73 7.51 -2.10
N ALA A 44 -25.19 7.52 -3.35
CA ALA A 44 -25.14 6.35 -4.22
C ALA A 44 -23.70 5.87 -4.51
N THR A 45 -22.76 6.81 -4.68
CA THR A 45 -21.32 6.52 -4.87
C THR A 45 -20.75 5.85 -3.63
N VAL A 46 -21.04 6.39 -2.45
CA VAL A 46 -20.60 5.81 -1.16
C VAL A 46 -21.15 4.39 -1.00
N LYS A 47 -22.43 4.15 -1.28
CA LYS A 47 -23.02 2.81 -1.23
C LYS A 47 -22.34 1.82 -2.17
N THR A 48 -22.00 2.25 -3.39
CA THR A 48 -21.30 1.40 -4.36
C THR A 48 -19.92 1.01 -3.85
N LEU A 49 -19.17 1.96 -3.27
CA LEU A 49 -17.84 1.70 -2.70
C LEU A 49 -17.91 0.80 -1.48
N LEU A 50 -18.89 1.00 -0.59
CA LEU A 50 -19.15 0.11 0.56
C LEU A 50 -19.44 -1.33 0.10
N ASN A 51 -20.26 -1.51 -0.95
CA ASN A 51 -20.55 -2.83 -1.49
C ASN A 51 -19.30 -3.51 -2.08
N ARG A 52 -18.45 -2.77 -2.80
CA ARG A 52 -17.18 -3.31 -3.31
C ARG A 52 -16.25 -3.75 -2.18
N LEU A 53 -16.20 -3.00 -1.09
CA LEU A 53 -15.41 -3.38 0.10
C LEU A 53 -15.97 -4.63 0.80
N LEU A 54 -17.30 -4.80 0.80
CA LEU A 54 -17.95 -6.03 1.27
C LEU A 54 -17.62 -7.23 0.37
N GLU A 55 -17.66 -7.06 -0.95
CA GLU A 55 -17.28 -8.09 -1.94
C GLU A 55 -15.82 -8.52 -1.82
N LYS A 56 -14.95 -7.57 -1.42
CA LYS A 56 -13.52 -7.82 -1.14
C LYS A 56 -13.26 -8.39 0.25
N GLU A 57 -14.30 -8.58 1.05
CA GLU A 57 -14.24 -9.09 2.42
C GLU A 57 -13.37 -8.23 3.40
N VAL A 58 -13.01 -7.02 3.00
CA VAL A 58 -12.30 -6.05 3.87
C VAL A 58 -13.24 -5.41 4.87
N LEU A 59 -14.50 -5.26 4.46
CA LEU A 59 -15.56 -4.68 5.24
C LEU A 59 -16.61 -5.73 5.54
N LYS A 60 -17.19 -5.67 6.72
CA LYS A 60 -18.33 -6.46 7.15
C LYS A 60 -19.52 -5.57 7.44
N LYS A 61 -20.71 -6.10 7.37
CA LYS A 61 -21.93 -5.39 7.75
C LYS A 61 -22.81 -6.25 8.65
N ARG A 62 -23.55 -5.59 9.54
CA ARG A 62 -24.61 -6.18 10.33
C ARG A 62 -25.84 -5.29 10.37
N GLU A 63 -27.01 -5.87 10.57
CA GLU A 63 -28.24 -5.11 10.78
C GLU A 63 -28.33 -4.60 12.21
N LYS A 64 -28.77 -3.35 12.36
CA LYS A 64 -29.09 -2.74 13.66
C LYS A 64 -30.37 -1.90 13.50
N GLY A 65 -31.49 -2.47 13.85
CA GLY A 65 -32.80 -1.87 13.55
C GLY A 65 -33.02 -1.76 12.03
N ASN A 66 -33.38 -0.57 11.55
CA ASN A 66 -33.61 -0.30 10.13
C ASN A 66 -32.34 0.16 9.37
N LYS A 67 -31.15 -0.08 9.92
CA LYS A 67 -29.89 0.40 9.34
C LYS A 67 -28.87 -0.71 9.28
N TYR A 68 -27.97 -0.63 8.31
CA TYR A 68 -26.74 -1.42 8.29
C TYR A 68 -25.60 -0.66 8.96
N ILE A 69 -24.89 -1.36 9.83
CA ILE A 69 -23.65 -0.93 10.44
C ILE A 69 -22.50 -1.63 9.72
N TYR A 70 -21.54 -0.85 9.26
CA TYR A 70 -20.33 -1.33 8.58
C TYR A 70 -19.16 -1.27 9.56
N TYR A 71 -18.33 -2.29 9.55
CA TYR A 71 -17.15 -2.42 10.41
C TYR A 71 -16.09 -3.28 9.73
N THR A 72 -14.88 -3.27 10.26
CA THR A 72 -13.77 -4.10 9.79
C THR A 72 -13.05 -4.76 10.95
N GLU A 73 -12.45 -5.91 10.71
CA GLU A 73 -11.56 -6.61 11.65
C GLU A 73 -10.08 -6.33 11.34
N TYR A 74 -9.81 -5.67 10.22
CA TYR A 74 -8.45 -5.34 9.80
C TYR A 74 -7.98 -4.03 10.41
N ASN A 75 -6.72 -4.00 10.86
CA ASN A 75 -6.06 -2.81 11.37
C ASN A 75 -5.53 -1.95 10.21
N GLU A 76 -5.69 -0.63 10.29
CA GLU A 76 -5.21 0.32 9.28
C GLU A 76 -3.71 0.18 9.02
N GLN A 77 -2.90 0.09 10.09
CA GLN A 77 -1.44 0.01 9.98
C GLN A 77 -0.99 -1.29 9.30
N GLU A 78 -1.66 -2.40 9.58
CA GLU A 78 -1.34 -3.69 8.96
C GLU A 78 -1.62 -3.66 7.47
N ILE A 79 -2.78 -3.14 7.06
CA ILE A 79 -3.12 -2.97 5.65
C ILE A 79 -2.17 -2.00 4.95
N ALA A 80 -1.87 -0.85 5.55
CA ALA A 80 -0.93 0.11 5.00
C ALA A 80 0.48 -0.49 4.83
N LYS A 81 0.96 -1.22 5.84
CA LYS A 81 2.24 -1.94 5.79
C LYS A 81 2.28 -2.96 4.65
N GLN A 82 1.21 -3.75 4.49
CA GLN A 82 1.10 -4.72 3.40
C GLN A 82 1.23 -4.03 2.03
N TYR A 83 0.50 -2.94 1.80
CA TYR A 83 0.57 -2.17 0.54
C TYR A 83 1.97 -1.64 0.25
N VAL A 84 2.64 -1.08 1.25
CA VAL A 84 4.01 -0.59 1.11
C VAL A 84 4.94 -1.75 0.75
N MET A 85 4.85 -2.87 1.46
CA MET A 85 5.70 -4.04 1.21
C MET A 85 5.46 -4.64 -0.18
N GLU A 86 4.20 -4.77 -0.62
CA GLU A 86 3.87 -5.23 -1.96
C GLU A 86 4.43 -4.29 -3.04
N THR A 87 4.39 -2.99 -2.83
CA THR A 87 4.99 -2.01 -3.75
C THR A 87 6.50 -2.19 -3.85
N PHE A 88 7.19 -2.33 -2.71
CA PHE A 88 8.62 -2.58 -2.69
C PHE A 88 9.01 -3.92 -3.33
N ASN A 89 8.18 -4.94 -3.21
CA ASN A 89 8.41 -6.25 -3.86
C ASN A 89 8.28 -6.22 -5.38
N ARG A 90 7.64 -5.18 -5.96
CA ARG A 90 7.48 -4.99 -7.41
C ARG A 90 8.62 -4.22 -8.05
N ILE A 91 9.48 -3.60 -7.29
CA ILE A 91 10.63 -2.85 -7.78
C ILE A 91 11.91 -3.64 -7.60
N CYS A 92 12.91 -3.37 -8.46
CA CYS A 92 14.22 -3.99 -8.33
C CYS A 92 14.85 -3.70 -6.96
N ARG A 93 15.37 -4.72 -6.29
CA ARG A 93 15.98 -4.63 -4.95
C ARG A 93 17.07 -3.57 -4.86
N THR A 94 17.82 -3.38 -5.93
CA THR A 94 18.89 -2.36 -6.00
C THR A 94 18.38 -0.93 -5.89
N LYS A 95 17.08 -0.69 -6.13
CA LYS A 95 16.44 0.64 -6.09
C LYS A 95 15.73 0.95 -4.77
N VAL A 96 15.52 -0.06 -3.93
CA VAL A 96 14.76 0.08 -2.67
C VAL A 96 15.40 1.12 -1.74
N GLY A 97 16.72 1.11 -1.58
CA GLY A 97 17.44 2.05 -0.73
C GLY A 97 17.21 3.51 -1.14
N ASN A 98 17.35 3.80 -2.43
CA ASN A 98 17.09 5.15 -2.95
C ASN A 98 15.64 5.58 -2.74
N MET A 99 14.68 4.68 -2.95
CA MET A 99 13.26 4.97 -2.74
C MET A 99 12.97 5.31 -1.27
N ILE A 100 13.58 4.58 -0.32
CA ILE A 100 13.44 4.88 1.11
C ILE A 100 14.04 6.26 1.43
N THR A 101 15.19 6.59 0.86
CA THR A 101 15.82 7.92 1.03
C THR A 101 14.90 9.02 0.52
N GLU A 102 14.37 8.87 -0.68
CA GLU A 102 13.41 9.83 -1.26
C GLU A 102 12.15 10.00 -0.42
N LEU A 103 11.64 8.92 0.18
CA LEU A 103 10.50 8.98 1.09
C LEU A 103 10.82 9.78 2.35
N ILE A 104 12.01 9.63 2.91
CA ILE A 104 12.45 10.40 4.08
C ILE A 104 12.59 11.89 3.72
N GLU A 105 13.19 12.20 2.58
CA GLU A 105 13.43 13.58 2.14
C GLU A 105 12.15 14.34 1.79
N ASN A 106 11.15 13.66 1.23
CA ASN A 106 9.95 14.30 0.70
C ASN A 106 8.74 14.27 1.65
N ASN A 107 8.85 13.64 2.83
CA ASN A 107 7.78 13.62 3.81
C ASN A 107 8.09 14.49 5.02
N VAL A 108 7.04 15.06 5.61
CA VAL A 108 7.16 15.80 6.87
C VAL A 108 7.29 14.78 8.01
N LEU A 109 8.41 14.81 8.70
CA LEU A 109 8.75 13.90 9.78
C LEU A 109 9.02 14.68 11.06
N SER A 110 8.56 14.17 12.19
CA SER A 110 8.89 14.73 13.51
C SER A 110 10.31 14.33 13.95
N PHE A 111 10.86 15.03 14.94
CA PHE A 111 12.13 14.64 15.56
C PHE A 111 12.10 13.19 16.09
N LYS A 112 10.96 12.78 16.67
CA LYS A 112 10.76 11.41 17.15
C LYS A 112 10.78 10.37 16.01
N ASP A 113 10.19 10.69 14.86
CA ASP A 113 10.23 9.82 13.69
C ASP A 113 11.67 9.65 13.18
N LEU A 114 12.40 10.75 13.07
CA LEU A 114 13.82 10.71 12.67
C LEU A 114 14.69 9.91 13.64
N GLU A 115 14.43 10.02 14.94
CA GLU A 115 15.13 9.24 15.96
C GLU A 115 14.84 7.74 15.83
N ASN A 116 13.58 7.35 15.59
CA ASN A 116 13.18 5.97 15.34
C ASN A 116 13.80 5.42 14.04
N ILE A 117 13.80 6.21 12.96
CA ILE A 117 14.41 5.85 11.68
C ILE A 117 15.92 5.66 11.88
N SER A 118 16.59 6.59 12.56
CA SER A 118 18.04 6.49 12.84
C SER A 118 18.37 5.22 13.61
N ARG A 119 17.59 4.88 14.62
CA ARG A 119 17.76 3.62 15.37
C ARG A 119 17.58 2.39 14.48
N ALA A 120 16.57 2.38 13.61
CA ALA A 120 16.36 1.29 12.67
C ALA A 120 17.52 1.17 11.66
N VAL A 121 18.08 2.28 11.19
CA VAL A 121 19.26 2.30 10.32
C VAL A 121 20.48 1.72 11.03
N GLU A 122 20.76 2.11 12.27
CA GLU A 122 21.89 1.58 13.04
C GLU A 122 21.77 0.08 13.28
N GLU A 123 20.57 -0.43 13.60
CA GLU A 123 20.35 -1.87 13.70
C GLU A 123 20.56 -2.58 12.36
N LYS A 124 20.09 -1.99 11.26
CA LYS A 124 20.24 -2.55 9.93
C LYS A 124 21.70 -2.60 9.45
N ARG A 125 22.55 -1.67 9.89
CA ARG A 125 23.99 -1.68 9.60
C ARG A 125 24.70 -2.97 10.01
N LYS A 126 24.24 -3.61 11.09
CA LYS A 126 24.82 -4.87 11.60
C LYS A 126 24.68 -6.04 10.61
N THR A 127 23.69 -5.99 9.73
CA THR A 127 23.38 -7.02 8.73
C THR A 127 23.44 -6.50 7.29
N ALA A 128 23.96 -5.29 7.10
CA ALA A 128 24.09 -4.69 5.78
C ALA A 128 25.09 -5.45 4.92
N VAL A 129 24.83 -5.51 3.63
CA VAL A 129 25.70 -6.13 2.63
C VAL A 129 26.38 -5.03 1.79
N GLU A 130 27.55 -5.31 1.27
CA GLU A 130 28.30 -4.35 0.45
C GLU A 130 27.59 -4.07 -0.88
N LYS A 131 26.99 -5.09 -1.47
CA LYS A 131 26.28 -5.01 -2.74
C LYS A 131 24.98 -5.83 -2.70
N ILE A 132 23.89 -5.24 -3.19
CA ILE A 132 22.61 -5.94 -3.32
C ILE A 132 22.54 -6.54 -4.72
N PRO A 133 22.40 -7.89 -4.86
CA PRO A 133 22.23 -8.52 -6.17
C PRO A 133 20.84 -8.17 -6.74
N CYS A 134 20.78 -7.97 -8.06
CA CYS A 134 19.51 -7.80 -8.77
C CYS A 134 18.82 -9.16 -8.95
N ASP A 135 17.52 -9.21 -8.68
CA ASP A 135 16.66 -10.39 -8.83
C ASP A 135 15.67 -10.30 -10.00
N CYS A 136 15.79 -9.27 -10.84
CA CYS A 136 14.93 -9.11 -12.00
C CYS A 136 15.31 -10.08 -13.13
N LEU A 137 14.33 -10.44 -13.95
CA LEU A 137 14.61 -11.15 -15.20
C LEU A 137 15.36 -10.24 -16.20
N PRO A 138 16.19 -10.79 -17.09
CA PRO A 138 16.83 -10.03 -18.15
C PRO A 138 15.81 -9.24 -18.97
N GLY A 139 16.03 -7.94 -19.08
CA GLY A 139 15.11 -7.02 -19.76
C GLY A 139 14.06 -6.34 -18.86
N GLN A 140 13.88 -6.77 -17.62
CA GLN A 140 12.99 -6.11 -16.65
C GLN A 140 13.62 -4.90 -15.94
N CYS A 141 14.95 -4.77 -15.96
CA CYS A 141 15.64 -3.64 -15.37
C CYS A 141 16.88 -3.26 -16.16
N ASN A 142 17.43 -2.08 -15.85
CA ASN A 142 18.67 -1.55 -16.43
C ASN A 142 19.86 -1.68 -15.46
N CYS A 143 19.84 -2.65 -14.55
CA CYS A 143 20.94 -2.87 -13.63
C CYS A 143 22.22 -3.26 -14.39
N PRO A 144 23.41 -2.85 -13.90
CA PRO A 144 24.69 -3.16 -14.56
C PRO A 144 24.90 -4.66 -14.78
N GLU A 145 24.36 -5.48 -13.91
CA GLU A 145 24.42 -6.95 -14.00
C GLU A 145 23.71 -7.50 -15.23
N HIS A 146 22.69 -6.82 -15.76
CA HIS A 146 21.93 -7.20 -16.94
C HIS A 146 22.35 -6.46 -18.23
N GLN A 147 23.28 -5.52 -18.17
CA GLN A 147 23.72 -4.78 -19.34
C GLN A 147 24.58 -5.60 -20.29
N HIS A 148 25.30 -6.61 -19.77
CA HIS A 148 26.13 -7.51 -20.57
C HIS A 148 25.30 -8.46 -21.46
N GLU A 149 24.11 -8.86 -21.01
CA GLU A 149 23.24 -9.77 -21.77
C GLU A 149 22.51 -9.07 -22.94
N LYS A 150 22.29 -7.75 -22.85
CA LYS A 150 21.68 -6.97 -23.95
C LYS A 150 22.51 -6.86 -25.22
N LYS A 151 23.84 -7.14 -25.14
CA LYS A 151 24.73 -7.11 -26.31
C LYS A 151 24.65 -8.37 -27.17
N ILE A 152 24.07 -9.46 -26.66
CA ILE A 152 24.00 -10.74 -27.38
C ILE A 152 22.73 -10.85 -28.24
N GLY A 153 21.70 -10.05 -28.01
CA GLY A 153 20.42 -10.12 -28.69
C GLY A 153 20.27 -9.26 -29.98
N LYS A 154 21.33 -8.60 -30.45
CA LYS A 154 21.31 -7.74 -31.65
C LYS A 154 22.22 -8.24 -32.79
N CYS A 155 22.42 -9.50 -32.93
CA CYS A 155 22.96 -10.09 -34.12
C CYS A 155 22.01 -11.19 -34.60
N CYS A 156 21.14 -10.84 -35.54
CA CYS A 156 20.55 -11.65 -36.61
C CYS A 156 19.20 -11.02 -37.01
N SER A 157 19.29 -10.08 -37.92
CA SER A 157 18.24 -9.86 -38.89
C SER A 157 18.91 -9.30 -40.14
N GLU A 158 19.30 -10.22 -41.02
CA GLU A 158 19.27 -10.05 -42.45
C GLU A 158 18.02 -10.73 -42.98
#